data_ca7f1d8dc69d3fbf1355ea3036e1fd46
#
_entry.id   ca7f1d8dc69d3fbf1355ea3036e1fd46
#
_cell.length_a   1.000
_cell.length_b   1.000
_cell.length_c   1.000
_cell.angle_alpha   90.00
_cell.angle_beta   90.00
_cell.angle_gamma   90.00
#
_symmetry.space_group_name_H-M   'P 1'
#
loop_
_entity.id
_entity.type
_entity.pdbx_description
1 polymer ?
#
loop_
_entity_poly.entity_id
_entity_poly.type
_entity_poly.pdbx_seq_one_letter_code
_entity_poly.pdbx_strand_id
1 'polypeptide(L)'
;MTTATYETSEVATCGGNIPKVVRYGWVLKDIPGEFMRIDKQLLNIDHEYQRDKVIVSKIRQIQSEWSWAGCGCILVAMRPDGSFWVFDGQHRVLAARNRADIRELPCMVFECNEKTQEAAGFLVSNSERKPVSALDKFKALVMTGDESAKIVSRVFSELGVVVETNPRTAKQLKCVGRCLQLAAQDAETFEWALQSTIELSGELPIHRDILDGLFWIERRYGLCGTNAFDQALRRASRADILDSISKFGAAEGKRGEKVCGRAILKVLNKYRRTHRFGDQDADD
;
A
#
# COMPACT_ATOMS: atom_id res chain seq x y z
N MET A 1 4.27 -5.46 -45.04
CA MET A 1 4.80 -4.80 -43.86
C MET A 1 4.67 -3.30 -44.07
N THR A 2 3.60 -2.73 -43.53
CA THR A 2 3.32 -1.30 -43.71
C THR A 2 3.82 -0.58 -42.48
N THR A 3 4.90 0.16 -42.61
CA THR A 3 5.44 1.05 -41.57
C THR A 3 4.53 2.26 -41.47
N ALA A 4 3.67 2.28 -40.45
CA ALA A 4 2.92 3.48 -40.09
C ALA A 4 3.83 4.45 -39.33
N THR A 5 4.21 5.55 -39.96
CA THR A 5 4.85 6.68 -39.31
C THR A 5 3.76 7.58 -38.76
N TYR A 6 3.62 7.63 -37.43
CA TYR A 6 2.74 8.60 -36.78
C TYR A 6 3.49 9.94 -36.63
N GLU A 7 3.00 10.99 -37.29
CA GLU A 7 3.36 12.37 -36.94
C GLU A 7 2.58 12.75 -35.68
N THR A 8 3.28 13.03 -34.59
CA THR A 8 2.68 13.49 -33.35
C THR A 8 2.29 14.96 -33.48
N SER A 9 0.98 15.23 -33.54
CA SER A 9 0.42 16.55 -33.26
C SER A 9 0.63 16.93 -31.80
N GLU A 10 0.85 18.22 -31.58
CA GLU A 10 1.16 18.87 -30.30
C GLU A 10 0.34 18.35 -29.11
N VAL A 11 1.03 17.84 -28.10
CA VAL A 11 0.44 17.48 -26.81
C VAL A 11 0.36 18.76 -25.95
N ALA A 12 -0.82 19.09 -25.50
CA ALA A 12 -1.07 20.19 -24.58
C ALA A 12 -0.27 20.03 -23.28
N THR A 13 0.49 21.06 -22.92
CA THR A 13 1.41 21.09 -21.78
C THR A 13 0.66 21.35 -20.49
N CYS A 14 0.62 20.38 -19.57
CA CYS A 14 0.54 20.67 -18.14
C CYS A 14 1.94 21.01 -17.64
N GLY A 15 2.15 22.25 -17.20
CA GLY A 15 3.45 22.86 -16.91
C GLY A 15 4.45 22.00 -16.14
N GLY A 16 5.45 21.53 -16.83
CA GLY A 16 6.64 20.86 -16.35
C GLY A 16 7.59 20.67 -17.54
N ASN A 17 8.89 20.78 -17.32
CA ASN A 17 9.91 20.57 -18.34
C ASN A 17 9.72 19.23 -19.03
N ILE A 18 9.14 19.23 -20.23
CA ILE A 18 9.06 18.03 -21.06
C ILE A 18 10.45 17.79 -21.63
N PRO A 19 11.06 16.62 -21.38
CA PRO A 19 12.32 16.29 -22.02
C PRO A 19 12.16 16.30 -23.55
N LYS A 20 13.16 16.80 -24.27
CA LYS A 20 13.20 16.77 -25.74
C LYS A 20 12.76 15.41 -26.24
N VAL A 21 11.73 15.36 -27.08
CA VAL A 21 11.29 14.11 -27.73
C VAL A 21 12.45 13.58 -28.55
N VAL A 22 13.04 12.47 -28.08
CA VAL A 22 14.08 11.78 -28.84
C VAL A 22 13.35 10.82 -29.77
N ARG A 23 13.53 10.98 -31.08
CA ARG A 23 13.01 10.04 -32.08
C ARG A 23 13.85 8.77 -32.05
N TYR A 24 13.29 7.70 -31.56
CA TYR A 24 13.89 6.37 -31.61
C TYR A 24 13.28 5.59 -32.78
N GLY A 25 14.07 4.75 -33.44
CA GLY A 25 13.59 3.82 -34.48
C GLY A 25 12.90 2.60 -33.89
N TRP A 26 11.98 2.83 -32.92
CA TRP A 26 11.25 1.73 -32.28
C TRP A 26 10.11 1.22 -33.16
N VAL A 27 9.92 -0.09 -33.17
CA VAL A 27 8.83 -0.76 -33.88
C VAL A 27 7.75 -1.12 -32.86
N LEU A 28 6.49 -0.84 -33.19
CA LEU A 28 5.34 -1.29 -32.40
C LEU A 28 5.30 -2.83 -32.41
N LYS A 29 5.10 -3.42 -31.23
CA LYS A 29 5.09 -4.89 -31.08
C LYS A 29 3.73 -5.50 -31.41
N ASP A 30 2.66 -4.71 -31.33
CA ASP A 30 1.28 -5.13 -31.48
C ASP A 30 0.42 -4.02 -32.11
N ILE A 31 -0.82 -4.35 -32.44
CA ILE A 31 -1.81 -3.44 -32.98
C ILE A 31 -2.67 -2.92 -31.80
N PRO A 32 -3.08 -1.62 -31.79
CA PRO A 32 -3.99 -1.10 -30.79
C PRO A 32 -5.28 -1.91 -30.72
N GLY A 33 -5.73 -2.22 -29.49
CA GLY A 33 -7.02 -2.86 -29.28
C GLY A 33 -8.18 -1.90 -29.54
N GLU A 34 -9.37 -2.45 -29.77
CA GLU A 34 -10.61 -1.71 -29.94
C GLU A 34 -11.40 -1.63 -28.64
N PHE A 35 -11.99 -0.46 -28.36
CA PHE A 35 -12.86 -0.30 -27.19
C PHE A 35 -14.24 -0.86 -27.47
N MET A 36 -14.73 -1.78 -26.63
CA MET A 36 -16.05 -2.38 -26.69
C MET A 36 -16.68 -2.45 -25.30
N ARG A 37 -18.03 -2.39 -25.25
CA ARG A 37 -18.80 -2.83 -24.08
C ARG A 37 -19.27 -4.24 -24.30
N ILE A 38 -18.88 -5.17 -23.43
CA ILE A 38 -19.16 -6.60 -23.58
C ILE A 38 -19.97 -7.07 -22.37
N ASP A 39 -21.05 -7.84 -22.65
CA ASP A 39 -21.79 -8.49 -21.57
C ASP A 39 -20.86 -9.38 -20.75
N LYS A 40 -20.89 -9.20 -19.43
CA LYS A 40 -20.01 -9.91 -18.48
C LYS A 40 -20.09 -11.44 -18.60
N GLN A 41 -21.17 -11.99 -19.14
CA GLN A 41 -21.35 -13.42 -19.32
C GLN A 41 -20.62 -13.97 -20.55
N LEU A 42 -20.31 -13.11 -21.52
CA LEU A 42 -19.55 -13.47 -22.73
C LEU A 42 -18.03 -13.44 -22.51
N LEU A 43 -17.57 -12.92 -21.37
CA LEU A 43 -16.15 -12.81 -21.06
C LEU A 43 -15.64 -14.13 -20.45
N ASN A 44 -14.88 -14.90 -21.19
CA ASN A 44 -14.30 -16.18 -20.74
C ASN A 44 -12.98 -15.98 -20.00
N ILE A 45 -12.62 -16.95 -19.15
CA ILE A 45 -11.36 -16.98 -18.38
C ILE A 45 -10.66 -18.29 -18.73
N ASP A 46 -9.42 -18.20 -19.22
CA ASP A 46 -8.62 -19.37 -19.56
C ASP A 46 -7.67 -19.72 -18.40
N HIS A 47 -7.92 -20.86 -17.78
CA HIS A 47 -7.15 -21.33 -16.61
C HIS A 47 -5.80 -21.96 -16.97
N GLU A 48 -5.49 -22.16 -18.26
CA GLU A 48 -4.20 -22.72 -18.68
C GLU A 48 -3.03 -21.77 -18.42
N TYR A 49 -3.25 -20.43 -18.54
CA TYR A 49 -2.20 -19.44 -18.31
C TYR A 49 -2.54 -18.41 -17.22
N GLN A 50 -3.79 -18.36 -16.76
CA GLN A 50 -4.20 -17.49 -15.65
C GLN A 50 -4.14 -18.23 -14.32
N ARG A 51 -4.15 -17.46 -13.23
CA ARG A 51 -4.09 -18.04 -11.87
C ARG A 51 -5.34 -18.86 -11.59
N ASP A 52 -5.17 -20.16 -11.28
CA ASP A 52 -6.26 -21.03 -10.82
C ASP A 52 -6.86 -20.59 -9.49
N LYS A 53 -6.02 -20.05 -8.60
CA LYS A 53 -6.45 -19.58 -7.29
C LYS A 53 -6.79 -18.11 -7.32
N VAL A 54 -8.08 -17.82 -7.45
CA VAL A 54 -8.61 -16.46 -7.27
C VAL A 54 -8.68 -16.11 -5.77
N ILE A 55 -8.36 -14.85 -5.44
CA ILE A 55 -8.46 -14.34 -4.07
C ILE A 55 -9.92 -13.94 -3.81
N VAL A 56 -10.68 -14.81 -3.17
CA VAL A 56 -12.11 -14.62 -2.90
C VAL A 56 -12.39 -13.35 -2.09
N SER A 57 -11.55 -13.03 -1.11
CA SER A 57 -11.69 -11.77 -0.34
C SER A 57 -11.56 -10.52 -1.22
N LYS A 58 -10.66 -10.54 -2.22
CA LYS A 58 -10.50 -9.44 -3.17
C LYS A 58 -11.71 -9.31 -4.10
N ILE A 59 -12.29 -10.43 -4.54
CA ILE A 59 -13.52 -10.42 -5.34
C ILE A 59 -14.66 -9.79 -4.54
N ARG A 60 -14.85 -10.20 -3.27
CA ARG A 60 -15.88 -9.66 -2.38
C ARG A 60 -15.68 -8.16 -2.12
N GLN A 61 -14.43 -7.73 -1.90
CA GLN A 61 -14.13 -6.31 -1.74
C GLN A 61 -14.48 -5.51 -2.99
N ILE A 62 -14.05 -5.93 -4.19
CA ILE A 62 -14.39 -5.26 -5.45
C ILE A 62 -15.91 -5.24 -5.66
N GLN A 63 -16.60 -6.33 -5.31
CA GLN A 63 -18.04 -6.43 -5.43
C GLN A 63 -18.77 -5.44 -4.51
N SER A 64 -18.36 -5.28 -3.26
CA SER A 64 -18.98 -4.38 -2.28
C SER A 64 -18.64 -2.91 -2.54
N GLU A 65 -17.39 -2.63 -2.97
CA GLU A 65 -16.85 -1.29 -3.18
C GLU A 65 -16.74 -0.94 -4.68
N TRP A 66 -17.69 -1.40 -5.51
CA TRP A 66 -17.61 -1.22 -6.95
C TRP A 66 -17.45 0.25 -7.35
N SER A 67 -16.43 0.53 -8.13
CA SER A 67 -16.17 1.83 -8.72
C SER A 67 -15.84 1.66 -10.20
N TRP A 68 -16.53 2.41 -11.09
CA TRP A 68 -16.23 2.39 -12.52
C TRP A 68 -14.81 2.88 -12.83
N ALA A 69 -14.34 3.88 -12.08
CA ALA A 69 -12.93 4.34 -12.18
C ALA A 69 -11.94 3.24 -11.74
N GLY A 70 -12.26 2.50 -10.68
CA GLY A 70 -11.47 1.37 -10.21
C GLY A 70 -11.59 0.13 -11.12
N CYS A 71 -12.71 -0.03 -11.81
CA CYS A 71 -12.86 -1.08 -12.80
C CYS A 71 -11.91 -0.85 -13.98
N GLY A 72 -11.86 0.35 -14.54
CA GLY A 72 -11.08 0.60 -15.76
C GLY A 72 -11.51 -0.30 -16.93
N CYS A 73 -10.67 -0.43 -17.95
CA CYS A 73 -10.89 -1.39 -19.03
C CYS A 73 -10.41 -2.79 -18.66
N ILE A 74 -11.20 -3.80 -19.02
CA ILE A 74 -10.81 -5.20 -19.03
C ILE A 74 -10.04 -5.47 -20.32
N LEU A 75 -8.89 -6.15 -20.25
CA LEU A 75 -8.16 -6.51 -21.46
C LEU A 75 -8.59 -7.89 -21.92
N VAL A 76 -9.01 -7.97 -23.19
CA VAL A 76 -9.71 -9.12 -23.76
C VAL A 76 -9.10 -9.49 -25.10
N ALA A 77 -8.83 -10.77 -25.30
CA ALA A 77 -8.51 -11.35 -26.59
C ALA A 77 -9.81 -11.78 -27.29
N MET A 78 -9.96 -11.43 -28.54
CA MET A 78 -10.98 -12.00 -29.43
C MET A 78 -10.32 -13.08 -30.28
N ARG A 79 -10.78 -14.31 -30.08
CA ARG A 79 -10.32 -15.47 -30.87
C ARG A 79 -10.99 -15.54 -32.24
N PRO A 80 -10.47 -16.32 -33.21
CA PRO A 80 -11.03 -16.44 -34.54
C PRO A 80 -12.48 -16.94 -34.61
N ASP A 81 -12.95 -17.63 -33.55
CA ASP A 81 -14.33 -18.06 -33.39
C ASP A 81 -15.25 -16.96 -32.86
N GLY A 82 -14.75 -15.75 -32.65
CA GLY A 82 -15.48 -14.61 -32.09
C GLY A 82 -15.67 -14.65 -30.58
N SER A 83 -15.08 -15.60 -29.85
CA SER A 83 -15.18 -15.68 -28.42
C SER A 83 -14.21 -14.70 -27.73
N PHE A 84 -14.63 -14.17 -26.57
CA PHE A 84 -13.90 -13.17 -25.79
C PHE A 84 -13.23 -13.81 -24.58
N TRP A 85 -11.90 -13.64 -24.45
CA TRP A 85 -11.08 -14.25 -23.42
C TRP A 85 -10.31 -13.17 -22.65
N VAL A 86 -10.57 -13.08 -21.35
CA VAL A 86 -9.97 -12.06 -20.48
C VAL A 86 -8.53 -12.43 -20.21
N PHE A 87 -7.57 -11.52 -20.46
CA PHE A 87 -6.19 -11.70 -20.06
C PHE A 87 -5.72 -10.70 -18.97
N ASP A 88 -6.45 -9.59 -18.72
CA ASP A 88 -6.33 -8.80 -17.50
C ASP A 88 -7.68 -8.34 -16.99
N GLY A 89 -7.89 -8.43 -15.69
CA GLY A 89 -9.13 -8.03 -15.03
C GLY A 89 -9.99 -9.16 -14.49
N GLN A 90 -9.50 -10.39 -14.41
CA GLN A 90 -10.21 -11.57 -13.94
C GLN A 90 -11.04 -11.33 -12.65
N HIS A 91 -10.44 -10.74 -11.59
CA HIS A 91 -11.17 -10.46 -10.36
C HIS A 91 -12.31 -9.46 -10.54
N ARG A 92 -12.17 -8.50 -11.45
CA ARG A 92 -13.18 -7.48 -11.78
C ARG A 92 -14.36 -8.10 -12.52
N VAL A 93 -14.09 -8.98 -13.48
CA VAL A 93 -15.12 -9.75 -14.19
C VAL A 93 -15.88 -10.65 -13.24
N LEU A 94 -15.18 -11.40 -12.37
CA LEU A 94 -15.81 -12.28 -11.39
C LEU A 94 -16.66 -11.49 -10.37
N ALA A 95 -16.20 -10.31 -9.93
CA ALA A 95 -16.97 -9.44 -9.06
C ALA A 95 -18.24 -8.90 -9.77
N ALA A 96 -18.11 -8.47 -11.03
CA ALA A 96 -19.24 -7.98 -11.82
C ALA A 96 -20.28 -9.07 -12.09
N ARG A 97 -19.87 -10.32 -12.31
CA ARG A 97 -20.79 -11.45 -12.51
C ARG A 97 -21.74 -11.64 -11.33
N ASN A 98 -21.27 -11.36 -10.11
CA ASN A 98 -22.06 -11.46 -8.88
C ASN A 98 -22.94 -10.24 -8.58
N ARG A 99 -23.00 -9.24 -9.50
CA ARG A 99 -23.80 -8.02 -9.35
C ARG A 99 -24.88 -7.94 -10.43
N ALA A 100 -26.13 -7.85 -10.01
CA ALA A 100 -27.26 -7.75 -10.94
C ALA A 100 -27.35 -6.37 -11.64
N ASP A 101 -26.83 -5.32 -11.01
CA ASP A 101 -26.84 -3.94 -11.50
C ASP A 101 -25.74 -3.65 -12.53
N ILE A 102 -24.85 -4.61 -12.82
CA ILE A 102 -23.81 -4.51 -13.84
C ILE A 102 -24.10 -5.53 -14.94
N ARG A 103 -24.41 -5.06 -16.15
CA ARG A 103 -24.64 -5.92 -17.29
C ARG A 103 -23.38 -6.06 -18.15
N GLU A 104 -22.78 -4.95 -18.51
CA GLU A 104 -21.66 -4.88 -19.45
C GLU A 104 -20.42 -4.29 -18.78
N LEU A 105 -19.25 -4.68 -19.26
CA LEU A 105 -17.97 -4.13 -18.81
C LEU A 105 -17.25 -3.42 -19.95
N PRO A 106 -16.55 -2.30 -19.67
CA PRO A 106 -15.68 -1.66 -20.64
C PRO A 106 -14.47 -2.56 -20.92
N CYS A 107 -14.25 -2.92 -22.16
CA CYS A 107 -13.19 -3.81 -22.60
C CYS A 107 -12.33 -3.15 -23.68
N MET A 108 -11.03 -3.42 -23.63
CA MET A 108 -10.12 -3.20 -24.73
C MET A 108 -9.86 -4.56 -25.38
N VAL A 109 -10.31 -4.74 -26.61
CA VAL A 109 -10.33 -6.01 -27.33
C VAL A 109 -9.19 -6.06 -28.32
N PHE A 110 -8.39 -7.11 -28.25
CA PHE A 110 -7.28 -7.39 -29.15
C PHE A 110 -7.59 -8.65 -29.96
N GLU A 111 -7.44 -8.59 -31.27
CA GLU A 111 -7.53 -9.77 -32.10
C GLU A 111 -6.33 -10.68 -31.85
N CYS A 112 -6.59 -11.91 -31.45
CA CYS A 112 -5.57 -12.91 -31.15
C CYS A 112 -5.85 -14.21 -31.93
N ASN A 113 -4.96 -14.56 -32.83
CA ASN A 113 -5.06 -15.77 -33.61
C ASN A 113 -4.57 -17.02 -32.86
N GLU A 114 -3.73 -16.83 -31.85
CA GLU A 114 -3.10 -17.88 -31.05
C GLU A 114 -3.13 -17.57 -29.56
N LYS A 115 -3.26 -18.60 -28.71
CA LYS A 115 -3.18 -18.48 -27.23
C LYS A 115 -1.84 -17.91 -26.74
N THR A 116 -0.78 -18.07 -27.49
CA THR A 116 0.54 -17.49 -27.20
C THR A 116 0.52 -15.98 -27.18
N GLN A 117 -0.30 -15.34 -28.02
CA GLN A 117 -0.48 -13.89 -28.04
C GLN A 117 -1.25 -13.42 -26.78
N GLU A 118 -2.28 -14.17 -26.37
CA GLU A 118 -3.01 -13.89 -25.12
C GLU A 118 -2.09 -13.98 -23.89
N ALA A 119 -1.30 -15.06 -23.81
CA ALA A 119 -0.35 -15.25 -22.71
C ALA A 119 0.74 -14.16 -22.70
N ALA A 120 1.22 -13.72 -23.84
CA ALA A 120 2.15 -12.59 -23.95
C ALA A 120 1.50 -11.28 -23.46
N GLY A 121 0.28 -11.00 -23.88
CA GLY A 121 -0.53 -9.86 -23.39
C GLY A 121 -0.72 -9.90 -21.87
N PHE A 122 -1.01 -11.07 -21.30
CA PHE A 122 -1.12 -11.28 -19.86
C PHE A 122 0.21 -10.95 -19.15
N LEU A 123 1.34 -11.40 -19.65
CA LEU A 123 2.64 -11.12 -19.06
C LEU A 123 2.95 -9.62 -19.09
N VAL A 124 2.81 -8.96 -20.24
CA VAL A 124 3.10 -7.53 -20.40
C VAL A 124 2.19 -6.70 -19.49
N SER A 125 0.88 -6.96 -19.49
CA SER A 125 -0.08 -6.19 -18.69
C SER A 125 0.12 -6.32 -17.17
N ASN A 126 0.72 -7.43 -16.71
CA ASN A 126 0.94 -7.69 -15.28
C ASN A 126 2.37 -7.40 -14.82
N SER A 127 3.39 -7.46 -15.69
CA SER A 127 4.79 -7.25 -15.32
C SER A 127 5.17 -5.78 -15.16
N GLU A 128 4.53 -4.87 -15.88
CA GLU A 128 4.90 -3.45 -15.92
C GLU A 128 4.10 -2.58 -14.94
N ARG A 129 3.04 -3.10 -14.34
CA ARG A 129 2.25 -2.36 -13.34
C ARG A 129 2.96 -2.29 -12.01
N LYS A 130 3.68 -1.19 -11.77
CA LYS A 130 4.18 -0.89 -10.43
C LYS A 130 3.00 -0.53 -9.51
N PRO A 131 2.90 -1.12 -8.31
CA PRO A 131 1.91 -0.69 -7.33
C PRO A 131 2.09 0.80 -7.03
N VAL A 132 0.98 1.52 -6.84
CA VAL A 132 1.02 2.91 -6.36
C VAL A 132 1.80 2.95 -5.06
N SER A 133 2.79 3.84 -4.97
CA SER A 133 3.63 3.94 -3.77
C SER A 133 2.78 4.36 -2.56
N ALA A 134 3.22 3.99 -1.35
CA ALA A 134 2.53 4.38 -0.12
C ALA A 134 2.44 5.91 0.01
N LEU A 135 3.44 6.64 -0.47
CA LEU A 135 3.47 8.10 -0.48
C LEU A 135 2.44 8.67 -1.46
N ASP A 136 2.35 8.14 -2.69
CA ASP A 136 1.39 8.63 -3.68
C ASP A 136 -0.05 8.35 -3.23
N LYS A 137 -0.27 7.17 -2.63
CA LYS A 137 -1.55 6.83 -2.01
C LYS A 137 -1.91 7.79 -0.87
N PHE A 138 -0.95 8.14 -0.01
CA PHE A 138 -1.15 9.10 1.07
C PHE A 138 -1.54 10.49 0.52
N LYS A 139 -0.81 10.99 -0.49
CA LYS A 139 -1.13 12.27 -1.15
C LYS A 139 -2.54 12.27 -1.72
N ALA A 140 -2.94 11.19 -2.40
CA ALA A 140 -4.28 11.05 -2.94
C ALA A 140 -5.35 11.03 -1.84
N LEU A 141 -5.13 10.33 -0.73
CA LEU A 141 -6.03 10.30 0.42
C LEU A 141 -6.19 11.67 1.07
N VAL A 142 -5.12 12.46 1.19
CA VAL A 142 -5.21 13.84 1.67
C VAL A 142 -6.09 14.68 0.74
N MET A 143 -5.92 14.58 -0.57
CA MET A 143 -6.72 15.31 -1.57
C MET A 143 -8.20 14.89 -1.58
N THR A 144 -8.50 13.62 -1.32
CA THR A 144 -9.89 13.13 -1.22
C THR A 144 -10.55 13.41 0.12
N GLY A 145 -9.80 13.99 1.06
CA GLY A 145 -10.34 14.40 2.36
C GLY A 145 -10.48 13.26 3.38
N ASP A 146 -9.76 12.14 3.20
CA ASP A 146 -9.72 11.04 4.17
C ASP A 146 -9.29 11.55 5.55
N GLU A 147 -10.06 11.21 6.59
CA GLU A 147 -9.86 11.76 7.93
C GLU A 147 -8.52 11.34 8.55
N SER A 148 -8.14 10.08 8.41
CA SER A 148 -6.84 9.60 8.92
C SER A 148 -5.68 10.26 8.18
N ALA A 149 -5.82 10.50 6.88
CA ALA A 149 -4.81 11.20 6.09
C ALA A 149 -4.68 12.68 6.47
N LYS A 150 -5.78 13.36 6.79
CA LYS A 150 -5.76 14.74 7.32
C LYS A 150 -5.03 14.81 8.66
N ILE A 151 -5.35 13.88 9.59
CA ILE A 151 -4.68 13.79 10.90
C ILE A 151 -3.17 13.57 10.70
N VAL A 152 -2.77 12.57 9.92
CA VAL A 152 -1.36 12.28 9.66
C VAL A 152 -0.65 13.47 9.00
N SER A 153 -1.31 14.14 8.03
CA SER A 153 -0.75 15.31 7.34
C SER A 153 -0.53 16.49 8.29
N ARG A 154 -1.51 16.77 9.19
CA ARG A 154 -1.38 17.79 10.24
C ARG A 154 -0.22 17.47 11.18
N VAL A 155 -0.20 16.28 11.75
CA VAL A 155 0.83 15.85 12.71
C VAL A 155 2.23 15.87 12.07
N PHE A 156 2.35 15.44 10.82
CA PHE A 156 3.63 15.49 10.09
C PHE A 156 4.09 16.93 9.89
N SER A 157 3.17 17.85 9.56
CA SER A 157 3.51 19.27 9.40
C SER A 157 3.96 19.90 10.73
N GLU A 158 3.27 19.63 11.82
CA GLU A 158 3.56 20.16 13.17
C GLU A 158 4.91 19.65 13.69
N LEU A 159 5.21 18.37 13.50
CA LEU A 159 6.45 17.75 13.96
C LEU A 159 7.63 17.86 12.97
N GLY A 160 7.39 18.37 11.75
CA GLY A 160 8.37 18.48 10.67
C GLY A 160 8.79 17.12 10.11
N VAL A 161 7.86 16.16 10.02
CA VAL A 161 8.12 14.81 9.53
C VAL A 161 8.05 14.76 8.01
N VAL A 162 9.03 14.10 7.39
CA VAL A 162 9.12 13.91 5.94
C VAL A 162 9.05 12.42 5.60
N VAL A 163 8.21 12.09 4.61
CA VAL A 163 8.10 10.72 4.10
C VAL A 163 9.14 10.48 3.02
N GLU A 164 10.02 9.51 3.25
CA GLU A 164 11.10 9.13 2.34
C GLU A 164 11.10 7.65 2.04
N THR A 165 11.48 7.28 0.82
CA THR A 165 11.64 5.86 0.42
C THR A 165 12.85 5.22 1.09
N ASN A 166 13.88 6.01 1.36
CA ASN A 166 15.11 5.59 2.03
C ASN A 166 15.52 6.62 3.10
N PRO A 167 14.85 6.64 4.26
CA PRO A 167 15.11 7.62 5.32
C PRO A 167 16.50 7.46 5.89
N ARG A 168 17.22 8.58 6.06
CA ARG A 168 18.62 8.61 6.55
C ARG A 168 18.84 9.54 7.73
N THR A 169 17.99 10.54 7.89
CA THR A 169 18.15 11.59 8.89
C THR A 169 16.95 11.69 9.82
N ALA A 170 17.09 12.50 10.87
CA ALA A 170 16.02 12.80 11.80
C ALA A 170 14.72 13.17 11.12
N LYS A 171 13.61 12.82 11.74
CA LYS A 171 12.24 13.12 11.28
C LYS A 171 11.87 12.56 9.90
N GLN A 172 12.69 11.70 9.31
CA GLN A 172 12.34 10.96 8.11
C GLN A 172 11.74 9.60 8.44
N LEU A 173 10.70 9.18 7.72
CA LEU A 173 10.07 7.86 7.84
C LEU A 173 9.66 7.28 6.49
N LYS A 174 9.59 5.94 6.43
CA LYS A 174 9.11 5.19 5.26
C LYS A 174 7.68 4.68 5.43
N CYS A 175 7.21 4.50 6.64
CA CYS A 175 6.03 3.72 6.98
C CYS A 175 4.72 4.54 7.03
N VAL A 176 4.51 5.49 6.09
CA VAL A 176 3.32 6.35 6.08
C VAL A 176 2.00 5.55 6.08
N GLY A 177 1.94 4.41 5.37
CA GLY A 177 0.76 3.55 5.41
C GLY A 177 0.46 2.99 6.80
N ARG A 178 1.50 2.80 7.63
CA ARG A 178 1.32 2.41 9.02
C ARG A 178 0.81 3.57 9.87
N CYS A 179 1.32 4.76 9.66
CA CYS A 179 0.83 5.97 10.33
C CYS A 179 -0.67 6.20 10.08
N LEU A 180 -1.14 6.00 8.86
CA LEU A 180 -2.58 6.06 8.53
C LEU A 180 -3.40 5.06 9.35
N GLN A 181 -2.92 3.82 9.49
CA GLN A 181 -3.61 2.78 10.27
C GLN A 181 -3.68 3.14 11.77
N LEU A 182 -2.59 3.67 12.33
CA LEU A 182 -2.53 4.07 13.73
C LEU A 182 -3.43 5.28 14.00
N ALA A 183 -3.36 6.30 13.15
CA ALA A 183 -4.20 7.50 13.25
C ALA A 183 -5.70 7.18 13.11
N ALA A 184 -6.07 6.22 12.26
CA ALA A 184 -7.45 5.75 12.13
C ALA A 184 -7.95 5.00 13.38
N GLN A 185 -7.07 4.37 14.14
CA GLN A 185 -7.42 3.67 15.37
C GLN A 185 -7.57 4.63 16.55
N ASP A 186 -6.61 5.55 16.70
CA ASP A 186 -6.53 6.51 17.80
C ASP A 186 -5.58 7.65 17.44
N ALA A 187 -6.12 8.82 17.15
CA ALA A 187 -5.37 9.97 16.67
C ALA A 187 -4.44 10.56 17.76
N GLU A 188 -4.92 10.64 19.00
CA GLU A 188 -4.16 11.23 20.11
C GLU A 188 -2.99 10.32 20.50
N THR A 189 -3.25 9.03 20.63
CA THR A 189 -2.20 8.04 20.88
C THR A 189 -1.17 8.01 19.74
N PHE A 190 -1.61 8.14 18.48
CA PHE A 190 -0.68 8.19 17.34
C PHE A 190 0.24 9.41 17.40
N GLU A 191 -0.31 10.59 17.69
CA GLU A 191 0.46 11.84 17.78
C GLU A 191 1.52 11.74 18.87
N TRP A 192 1.14 11.32 20.07
CA TRP A 192 2.06 11.11 21.19
C TRP A 192 3.14 10.07 20.87
N ALA A 193 2.75 8.91 20.33
CA ALA A 193 3.68 7.83 20.00
C ALA A 193 4.70 8.25 18.94
N LEU A 194 4.27 9.05 17.95
CA LEU A 194 5.13 9.56 16.90
C LEU A 194 6.12 10.59 17.48
N GLN A 195 5.65 11.54 18.29
CA GLN A 195 6.50 12.52 18.94
C GLN A 195 7.55 11.83 19.83
N SER A 196 7.12 10.89 20.67
CA SER A 196 8.02 10.13 21.54
C SER A 196 9.04 9.30 20.73
N THR A 197 8.62 8.75 19.58
CA THR A 197 9.54 8.03 18.69
C THR A 197 10.58 8.97 18.08
N ILE A 198 10.21 10.20 17.72
CA ILE A 198 11.13 11.22 17.20
C ILE A 198 12.16 11.59 18.28
N GLU A 199 11.72 11.89 19.50
CA GLU A 199 12.58 12.22 20.62
C GLU A 199 13.58 11.09 20.90
N LEU A 200 13.13 9.85 20.94
CA LEU A 200 13.99 8.67 21.14
C LEU A 200 14.95 8.42 19.97
N SER A 201 14.56 8.77 18.76
CA SER A 201 15.37 8.57 17.55
C SER A 201 16.50 9.59 17.41
N GLY A 202 16.38 10.79 18.01
CA GLY A 202 17.35 11.87 17.87
C GLY A 202 17.64 12.21 16.41
N GLU A 203 18.91 12.13 16.00
CA GLU A 203 19.33 12.41 14.62
C GLU A 203 19.06 11.27 13.63
N LEU A 204 18.55 10.12 14.10
CA LEU A 204 18.28 8.95 13.27
C LEU A 204 16.85 8.95 12.74
N PRO A 205 16.56 8.21 11.63
CA PRO A 205 15.22 8.09 11.10
C PRO A 205 14.22 7.45 12.08
N ILE A 206 12.96 7.81 11.93
CA ILE A 206 11.85 7.23 12.70
C ILE A 206 11.74 5.74 12.40
N HIS A 207 11.77 4.91 13.45
CA HIS A 207 11.68 3.46 13.31
C HIS A 207 10.25 2.97 13.57
N ARG A 208 9.69 2.23 12.62
CA ARG A 208 8.32 1.71 12.69
C ARG A 208 8.05 0.91 13.96
N ASP A 209 8.94 -0.03 14.31
CA ASP A 209 8.70 -0.95 15.42
C ASP A 209 8.68 -0.23 16.78
N ILE A 210 9.40 0.90 16.90
CA ILE A 210 9.35 1.75 18.10
C ILE A 210 8.00 2.47 18.16
N LEU A 211 7.54 3.05 17.03
CA LEU A 211 6.23 3.68 16.91
C LEU A 211 5.11 2.71 17.25
N ASP A 212 5.13 1.51 16.66
CA ASP A 212 4.13 0.46 16.91
C ASP A 212 4.12 0.05 18.40
N GLY A 213 5.27 -0.10 19.00
CA GLY A 213 5.40 -0.49 20.42
C GLY A 213 4.91 0.58 21.37
N LEU A 214 5.25 1.85 21.17
CA LEU A 214 4.80 2.97 22.00
C LEU A 214 3.28 3.17 21.85
N PHE A 215 2.75 3.09 20.64
CA PHE A 215 1.31 3.14 20.39
C PHE A 215 0.57 2.04 21.17
N TRP A 216 1.07 0.80 21.13
CA TRP A 216 0.47 -0.31 21.87
C TRP A 216 0.54 -0.11 23.38
N ILE A 217 1.67 0.38 23.91
CA ILE A 217 1.86 0.64 25.36
C ILE A 217 0.82 1.66 25.83
N GLU A 218 0.66 2.75 25.12
CA GLU A 218 -0.31 3.79 25.51
C GLU A 218 -1.73 3.26 25.49
N ARG A 219 -2.13 2.60 24.42
CA ARG A 219 -3.48 2.02 24.34
C ARG A 219 -3.78 0.96 25.38
N ARG A 220 -2.76 0.25 25.83
CA ARG A 220 -2.92 -0.84 26.82
C ARG A 220 -2.87 -0.38 28.25
N TYR A 221 -2.04 0.60 28.56
CA TYR A 221 -1.71 0.98 29.94
C TYR A 221 -1.96 2.44 30.28
N GLY A 222 -2.18 3.32 29.29
CA GLY A 222 -2.41 4.75 29.53
C GLY A 222 -1.23 5.43 30.25
N LEU A 223 0.01 5.19 29.80
CA LEU A 223 1.22 5.67 30.47
C LEU A 223 1.70 7.04 29.98
N CYS A 224 1.09 7.56 28.91
CA CYS A 224 1.38 8.87 28.35
C CYS A 224 1.27 9.98 29.40
N GLY A 225 2.25 10.88 29.42
CA GLY A 225 2.28 12.00 30.35
C GLY A 225 2.53 11.63 31.82
N THR A 226 2.74 10.33 32.13
CA THR A 226 3.19 9.96 33.47
C THR A 226 4.68 10.26 33.61
N ASN A 227 5.02 11.10 34.60
CA ASN A 227 6.41 11.56 34.80
C ASN A 227 7.41 10.42 34.89
N ALA A 228 7.01 9.28 35.49
CA ALA A 228 7.87 8.11 35.65
C ALA A 228 8.17 7.40 34.32
N PHE A 229 7.18 7.29 33.44
CA PHE A 229 7.35 6.66 32.12
C PHE A 229 8.15 7.54 31.18
N ASP A 230 7.82 8.82 31.12
CA ASP A 230 8.52 9.79 30.27
C ASP A 230 10.00 9.91 30.66
N GLN A 231 10.32 9.94 31.96
CA GLN A 231 11.72 9.92 32.41
C GLN A 231 12.44 8.62 32.06
N ALA A 232 11.77 7.47 32.15
CA ALA A 232 12.36 6.19 31.79
C ALA A 232 12.61 6.12 30.27
N LEU A 233 11.68 6.63 29.46
CA LEU A 233 11.80 6.67 28.00
C LEU A 233 12.96 7.58 27.55
N ARG A 234 13.10 8.77 28.13
CA ARG A 234 14.22 9.70 27.85
C ARG A 234 15.59 9.14 28.20
N ARG A 235 15.67 8.23 29.17
CA ARG A 235 16.93 7.55 29.58
C ARG A 235 17.23 6.30 28.76
N ALA A 236 16.24 5.79 28.03
CA ALA A 236 16.38 4.57 27.28
C ALA A 236 17.23 4.78 26.01
N SER A 237 18.09 3.81 25.72
CA SER A 237 18.84 3.80 24.47
C SER A 237 17.96 3.24 23.34
N ARG A 238 17.88 3.97 22.23
CA ARG A 238 17.23 3.48 20.99
C ARG A 238 17.81 2.13 20.55
N ALA A 239 19.13 1.96 20.65
CA ALA A 239 19.81 0.72 20.28
C ALA A 239 19.37 -0.47 21.15
N ASP A 240 19.28 -0.27 22.47
CA ASP A 240 18.83 -1.31 23.41
C ASP A 240 17.37 -1.71 23.14
N ILE A 241 16.53 -0.75 22.81
CA ILE A 241 15.13 -0.99 22.44
C ILE A 241 15.06 -1.84 21.16
N LEU A 242 15.78 -1.47 20.11
CA LEU A 242 15.76 -2.20 18.85
C LEU A 242 16.35 -3.61 18.97
N ASP A 243 17.41 -3.78 19.77
CA ASP A 243 17.97 -5.10 20.10
C ASP A 243 16.94 -5.95 20.86
N SER A 244 16.26 -5.38 21.86
CA SER A 244 15.20 -6.05 22.58
C SER A 244 14.04 -6.48 21.64
N ILE A 245 13.57 -5.59 20.78
CA ILE A 245 12.51 -5.88 19.79
C ILE A 245 12.95 -7.02 18.86
N SER A 246 14.21 -7.02 18.42
CA SER A 246 14.73 -8.08 17.55
C SER A 246 14.73 -9.44 18.27
N LYS A 247 15.16 -9.50 19.52
CA LYS A 247 15.17 -10.72 20.34
C LYS A 247 13.77 -11.27 20.63
N PHE A 248 12.82 -10.38 20.96
CA PHE A 248 11.42 -10.77 21.16
C PHE A 248 10.77 -11.25 19.87
N GLY A 249 10.98 -10.56 18.75
CA GLY A 249 10.48 -10.96 17.44
C GLY A 249 11.00 -12.32 16.99
N ALA A 250 12.26 -12.63 17.28
CA ALA A 250 12.84 -13.94 16.99
C ALA A 250 12.22 -15.04 17.87
N ALA A 251 11.98 -14.78 19.16
CA ALA A 251 11.39 -15.73 20.07
C ALA A 251 9.92 -16.04 19.77
N GLU A 252 9.14 -15.03 19.35
CA GLU A 252 7.71 -15.19 19.04
C GLU A 252 7.41 -15.52 17.56
N GLY A 253 8.44 -15.59 16.71
CA GLY A 253 8.30 -15.88 15.27
C GLY A 253 7.59 -14.80 14.47
N LYS A 254 7.28 -13.63 15.07
CA LYS A 254 6.60 -12.50 14.45
C LYS A 254 6.99 -11.17 15.12
N ARG A 255 6.82 -10.09 14.36
CA ARG A 255 6.92 -8.72 14.88
C ARG A 255 5.56 -8.04 14.73
N GLY A 256 4.99 -7.60 15.83
CA GLY A 256 3.72 -6.87 15.88
C GLY A 256 3.73 -5.86 17.02
N GLU A 257 2.72 -5.01 17.11
CA GLU A 257 2.60 -3.95 18.11
C GLU A 257 2.84 -4.46 19.54
N LYS A 258 2.17 -5.57 19.94
CA LYS A 258 2.28 -6.18 21.26
C LYS A 258 3.72 -6.64 21.55
N VAL A 259 4.37 -7.28 20.57
CA VAL A 259 5.76 -7.77 20.70
C VAL A 259 6.71 -6.60 20.88
N CYS A 260 6.57 -5.55 20.07
CA CYS A 260 7.36 -4.33 20.15
C CYS A 260 7.14 -3.62 21.50
N GLY A 261 5.90 -3.49 21.95
CA GLY A 261 5.56 -2.86 23.23
C GLY A 261 6.16 -3.61 24.42
N ARG A 262 6.02 -4.93 24.48
CA ARG A 262 6.63 -5.76 25.55
C ARG A 262 8.15 -5.66 25.57
N ALA A 263 8.78 -5.61 24.39
CA ALA A 263 10.22 -5.45 24.28
C ALA A 263 10.70 -4.08 24.80
N ILE A 264 9.95 -3.00 24.52
CA ILE A 264 10.22 -1.66 25.06
C ILE A 264 10.05 -1.67 26.58
N LEU A 265 8.93 -2.18 27.11
CA LEU A 265 8.69 -2.27 28.55
C LEU A 265 9.80 -3.02 29.29
N LYS A 266 10.33 -4.10 28.70
CA LYS A 266 11.47 -4.82 29.28
C LYS A 266 12.70 -3.93 29.44
N VAL A 267 13.02 -3.11 28.43
CA VAL A 267 14.16 -2.17 28.51
C VAL A 267 13.90 -1.10 29.57
N LEU A 268 12.71 -0.51 29.60
CA LEU A 268 12.34 0.53 30.56
C LEU A 268 12.32 0.01 32.00
N ASN A 269 11.99 -1.27 32.21
CA ASN A 269 11.95 -1.91 33.51
C ASN A 269 13.32 -2.47 33.98
N LYS A 270 14.36 -2.42 33.15
CA LYS A 270 15.67 -3.04 33.46
C LYS A 270 16.23 -2.67 34.83
N TYR A 271 16.01 -1.45 35.26
CA TYR A 271 16.53 -0.92 36.54
C TYR A 271 15.44 -0.69 37.60
N ARG A 272 14.20 -1.14 37.34
CA ARG A 272 13.07 -0.99 38.27
C ARG A 272 12.86 -2.29 39.04
N ARG A 273 13.04 -2.24 40.36
CA ARG A 273 12.80 -3.41 41.27
C ARG A 273 11.33 -3.49 41.69
N THR A 274 10.66 -2.34 41.82
CA THR A 274 9.24 -2.19 42.19
C THR A 274 8.55 -1.25 41.23
N HIS A 275 7.22 -1.30 41.14
CA HIS A 275 6.42 -0.46 40.27
C HIS A 275 6.86 -0.54 38.79
N ARG A 276 6.97 -1.76 38.27
CA ARG A 276 7.28 -2.00 36.86
C ARG A 276 6.12 -1.56 35.97
N PHE A 277 6.43 -1.01 34.82
CA PHE A 277 5.44 -0.73 33.79
C PHE A 277 4.91 -2.04 33.24
N GLY A 278 3.56 -2.17 33.13
CA GLY A 278 2.93 -3.34 32.55
C GLY A 278 2.79 -4.56 33.46
N ASP A 279 3.06 -4.46 34.76
CA ASP A 279 2.90 -5.56 35.73
C ASP A 279 1.42 -6.03 35.89
N GLN A 280 0.45 -5.32 35.26
CA GLN A 280 -0.96 -5.72 35.26
C GLN A 280 -1.27 -6.92 34.34
N ASP A 281 -0.33 -7.36 33.50
CA ASP A 281 -0.51 -8.51 32.60
C ASP A 281 0.04 -9.82 33.19
N ALA A 282 0.37 -9.88 34.46
CA ALA A 282 0.89 -11.11 35.10
C ALA A 282 -0.20 -12.17 35.33
N ASP A 283 -1.47 -11.82 35.10
CA ASP A 283 -2.65 -12.68 35.37
C ASP A 283 -3.46 -13.04 34.10
N ASP A 284 -2.95 -12.79 32.86
CA ASP A 284 -3.60 -13.20 31.59
C ASP A 284 -2.69 -14.19 30.79
#